data_3a6ea42b855fc29035635c45ba7fee60
#
_entry.id   3a6ea42b855fc29035635c45ba7fee60
#
_cell.length_a   1.000
_cell.length_b   1.000
_cell.length_c   1.000
_cell.angle_alpha   90.00
_cell.angle_beta   90.00
_cell.angle_gamma   90.00
#
_symmetry.space_group_name_H-M   'P 1'
#
loop_
_entity.id
_entity.type
_entity.pdbx_description
1 polymer ?
#
loop_
_entity_poly.entity_id
_entity_poly.type
_entity_poly.pdbx_seq_one_letter_code
_entity_poly.pdbx_strand_id
1 'polypeptide(L)'
;MNAIELKQVNFSYDGKTKILENTDFTAEYGEVTLLSGHSGEGKSTLMYIVSGIIPNVNYGELTGEVKIAGEDIKGKKLGYVCRKVGVVLQNADEQIIQKIVEDEIAFGCENLAFPPEKIQKQINIVCNLLKLDKTWKCRTLSGGQKQRLITASTLAMGQKIIILDEPLANLDKDGAAMLMGTLRSLAKAGYCVVVIEHRLDMVLPFVDTVWHIGNKMVRKVENRQEYLIQQTAKIEDSCRICVGQSPIFTLKNVKFSVKDREILKDITLEIPKGGRTVFLGENGCGKTTLMRLIARLYK
;
A
#
# COMPACT_ATOMS: atom_id res chain seq x y z
N MET A 1 15.53 18.26 -5.90
CA MET A 1 14.51 19.01 -6.67
C MET A 1 13.15 18.46 -6.32
N ASN A 2 12.23 19.32 -5.85
CA ASN A 2 10.89 18.88 -5.42
C ASN A 2 10.08 18.34 -6.59
N ALA A 3 9.60 17.12 -6.46
CA ALA A 3 8.63 16.50 -7.37
C ALA A 3 7.19 16.86 -6.98
N ILE A 4 6.96 16.93 -5.66
CA ILE A 4 5.68 17.33 -5.05
C ILE A 4 5.97 18.46 -4.07
N GLU A 5 5.17 19.52 -4.10
CA GLU A 5 5.28 20.62 -3.16
C GLU A 5 3.87 21.15 -2.84
N LEU A 6 3.51 21.09 -1.56
CA LEU A 6 2.31 21.69 -0.98
C LEU A 6 2.74 22.83 -0.08
N LYS A 7 2.08 24.00 -0.20
CA LYS A 7 2.30 25.16 0.66
C LYS A 7 1.00 25.70 1.21
N GLN A 8 0.91 25.73 2.54
CA GLN A 8 -0.24 26.26 3.30
C GLN A 8 -1.58 25.69 2.81
N VAL A 9 -1.58 24.38 2.49
CA VAL A 9 -2.77 23.72 1.96
C VAL A 9 -3.79 23.49 3.06
N ASN A 10 -5.02 23.93 2.81
CA ASN A 10 -6.18 23.59 3.61
C ASN A 10 -7.20 22.88 2.75
N PHE A 11 -7.86 21.88 3.33
CA PHE A 11 -8.90 21.15 2.63
C PHE A 11 -10.07 20.73 3.54
N SER A 12 -11.28 20.87 2.99
CA SER A 12 -12.54 20.42 3.63
C SER A 12 -13.46 19.84 2.56
N TYR A 13 -14.12 18.69 2.87
CA TYR A 13 -15.14 18.11 1.99
C TYR A 13 -16.48 18.84 2.05
N ASP A 14 -16.83 19.38 3.20
CA ASP A 14 -18.13 19.99 3.51
C ASP A 14 -18.09 21.53 3.70
N GLY A 15 -16.91 22.14 3.53
CA GLY A 15 -16.66 23.54 3.79
C GLY A 15 -16.65 23.94 5.28
N LYS A 16 -16.90 22.97 6.18
CA LYS A 16 -16.98 23.21 7.63
C LYS A 16 -15.89 22.51 8.40
N THR A 17 -15.72 21.21 8.13
CA THR A 17 -14.77 20.37 8.85
C THR A 17 -13.47 20.27 8.05
N LYS A 18 -12.41 20.91 8.54
CA LYS A 18 -11.09 20.79 7.91
C LYS A 18 -10.52 19.38 8.11
N ILE A 19 -10.03 18.80 7.04
CA ILE A 19 -9.29 17.54 7.02
C ILE A 19 -7.78 17.81 7.01
N LEU A 20 -7.36 18.84 6.25
CA LEU A 20 -6.00 19.34 6.26
C LEU A 20 -6.04 20.83 6.63
N GLU A 21 -5.09 21.25 7.46
CA GLU A 21 -4.99 22.63 7.93
C GLU A 21 -3.54 23.10 7.86
N ASN A 22 -3.32 24.21 7.16
CA ASN A 22 -2.01 24.85 6.98
C ASN A 22 -0.89 23.82 6.71
N THR A 23 -1.13 22.94 5.76
CA THR A 23 -0.29 21.79 5.47
C THR A 23 0.81 22.16 4.50
N ASP A 24 2.07 21.98 4.94
CA ASP A 24 3.24 21.98 4.08
C ASP A 24 3.75 20.54 3.91
N PHE A 25 4.05 20.15 2.67
CA PHE A 25 4.57 18.82 2.37
C PHE A 25 5.46 18.89 1.14
N THR A 26 6.58 18.17 1.17
CA THR A 26 7.47 18.03 0.02
C THR A 26 7.91 16.59 -0.17
N ALA A 27 8.07 16.18 -1.44
CA ALA A 27 8.74 14.93 -1.80
C ALA A 27 9.65 15.17 -3.00
N GLU A 28 10.85 14.60 -2.97
CA GLU A 28 11.90 14.87 -3.96
C GLU A 28 12.08 13.74 -4.95
N TYR A 29 12.57 14.08 -6.14
CA TYR A 29 13.11 13.06 -7.06
C TYR A 29 14.35 12.42 -6.46
N GLY A 30 14.49 11.11 -6.64
CA GLY A 30 15.62 10.35 -6.10
C GLY A 30 15.39 9.80 -4.69
N GLU A 31 14.24 10.10 -4.07
CA GLU A 31 13.93 9.73 -2.70
C GLU A 31 12.70 8.85 -2.59
N VAL A 32 12.68 8.03 -1.53
CA VAL A 32 11.49 7.36 -1.00
C VAL A 32 11.03 8.15 0.22
N THR A 33 9.86 8.76 0.12
CA THR A 33 9.22 9.53 1.19
C THR A 33 8.11 8.70 1.83
N LEU A 34 8.14 8.54 3.15
CA LEU A 34 7.06 7.93 3.92
C LEU A 34 6.10 9.01 4.43
N LEU A 35 4.80 8.82 4.20
CA LEU A 35 3.73 9.54 4.88
C LEU A 35 3.06 8.59 5.87
N SER A 36 3.24 8.84 7.17
CA SER A 36 2.69 8.05 8.25
C SER A 36 1.66 8.84 9.06
N GLY A 37 0.81 8.14 9.82
CA GLY A 37 -0.24 8.73 10.67
C GLY A 37 -1.36 7.71 10.92
N HIS A 38 -2.24 8.00 11.88
CA HIS A 38 -3.35 7.11 12.19
C HIS A 38 -4.38 7.06 11.07
N SER A 39 -5.21 6.01 11.07
CA SER A 39 -6.33 5.91 10.11
C SER A 39 -7.31 7.07 10.33
N GLY A 40 -7.83 7.64 9.21
CA GLY A 40 -8.77 8.75 9.25
C GLY A 40 -8.13 10.16 9.37
N GLU A 41 -6.81 10.28 9.48
CA GLU A 41 -6.15 11.59 9.65
C GLU A 41 -5.90 12.38 8.36
N GLY A 42 -6.36 11.88 7.20
CA GLY A 42 -6.30 12.61 5.93
C GLY A 42 -5.15 12.20 4.99
N LYS A 43 -4.44 11.08 5.23
CA LYS A 43 -3.38 10.57 4.33
C LYS A 43 -3.88 10.38 2.89
N SER A 44 -4.98 9.64 2.73
CA SER A 44 -5.58 9.42 1.40
C SER A 44 -6.13 10.71 0.80
N THR A 45 -6.59 11.66 1.62
CA THR A 45 -6.99 13.00 1.15
C THR A 45 -5.80 13.75 0.56
N LEU A 46 -4.64 13.74 1.23
CA LEU A 46 -3.42 14.34 0.71
C LEU A 46 -3.02 13.68 -0.62
N MET A 47 -3.06 12.35 -0.70
CA MET A 47 -2.81 11.61 -1.93
C MET A 47 -3.79 12.03 -3.05
N TYR A 48 -5.08 12.16 -2.75
CA TYR A 48 -6.09 12.60 -3.74
C TYR A 48 -5.84 14.02 -4.24
N ILE A 49 -5.36 14.92 -3.39
CA ILE A 49 -4.96 16.28 -3.80
C ILE A 49 -3.77 16.22 -4.76
N VAL A 50 -2.72 15.50 -4.39
CA VAL A 50 -1.48 15.38 -5.20
C VAL A 50 -1.74 14.69 -6.54
N SER A 51 -2.63 13.69 -6.57
CA SER A 51 -2.99 12.98 -7.80
C SER A 51 -4.01 13.70 -8.68
N GLY A 52 -4.55 14.84 -8.20
CA GLY A 52 -5.56 15.61 -8.92
C GLY A 52 -6.96 15.00 -8.89
N ILE A 53 -7.19 13.94 -8.12
CA ILE A 53 -8.53 13.40 -7.86
C ILE A 53 -9.37 14.47 -7.15
N ILE A 54 -8.78 15.19 -6.21
CA ILE A 54 -9.34 16.43 -5.67
C ILE A 54 -8.72 17.60 -6.44
N PRO A 55 -9.51 18.51 -6.97
CA PRO A 55 -10.98 18.65 -6.91
C PRO A 55 -11.72 18.03 -8.11
N ASN A 56 -11.07 17.30 -9.00
CA ASN A 56 -11.67 16.89 -10.28
C ASN A 56 -12.76 15.80 -10.17
N VAL A 57 -12.63 14.89 -9.20
CA VAL A 57 -13.57 13.77 -8.99
C VAL A 57 -14.24 13.94 -7.62
N ASN A 58 -13.44 14.13 -6.58
CA ASN A 58 -13.93 14.38 -5.23
C ASN A 58 -13.95 15.88 -4.99
N TYR A 59 -15.12 16.42 -4.71
CA TYR A 59 -15.32 17.86 -4.49
C TYR A 59 -14.97 18.26 -3.06
N GLY A 60 -14.66 19.54 -2.90
CA GLY A 60 -14.36 20.16 -1.61
C GLY A 60 -13.69 21.51 -1.78
N GLU A 61 -13.50 22.21 -0.67
CA GLU A 61 -12.82 23.49 -0.65
C GLU A 61 -11.32 23.26 -0.44
N LEU A 62 -10.53 23.53 -1.49
CA LEU A 62 -9.08 23.44 -1.49
C LEU A 62 -8.48 24.85 -1.62
N THR A 63 -7.64 25.23 -0.66
CA THR A 63 -6.87 26.48 -0.68
C THR A 63 -5.37 26.17 -0.47
N GLY A 64 -4.52 27.14 -0.77
CA GLY A 64 -3.06 26.95 -0.75
C GLY A 64 -2.51 26.66 -2.14
N GLU A 65 -1.26 26.26 -2.21
CA GLU A 65 -0.50 26.01 -3.44
C GLU A 65 -0.14 24.54 -3.55
N VAL A 66 -0.40 23.90 -4.70
CA VAL A 66 -0.04 22.51 -4.98
C VAL A 66 0.72 22.44 -6.29
N LYS A 67 2.03 22.12 -6.21
CA LYS A 67 2.89 21.96 -7.38
C LYS A 67 3.30 20.52 -7.57
N ILE A 68 3.20 20.05 -8.81
CA ILE A 68 3.64 18.72 -9.26
C ILE A 68 4.65 18.89 -10.39
N ALA A 69 5.84 18.36 -10.21
CA ALA A 69 6.97 18.53 -11.15
C ALA A 69 7.24 20.01 -11.45
N GLY A 70 7.18 20.87 -10.41
CA GLY A 70 7.41 22.31 -10.51
C GLY A 70 6.24 23.14 -11.04
N GLU A 71 5.13 22.53 -11.47
CA GLU A 71 3.97 23.22 -12.05
C GLU A 71 2.78 23.21 -11.09
N ASP A 72 2.10 24.36 -10.96
CA ASP A 72 0.84 24.46 -10.23
C ASP A 72 -0.25 23.65 -10.96
N ILE A 73 -0.91 22.77 -10.20
CA ILE A 73 -1.98 21.90 -10.72
C ILE A 73 -3.38 22.50 -10.53
N LYS A 74 -3.50 23.68 -9.94
CA LYS A 74 -4.80 24.35 -9.73
C LYS A 74 -5.50 24.57 -11.08
N GLY A 75 -6.74 24.09 -11.19
CA GLY A 75 -7.53 24.18 -12.41
C GLY A 75 -7.10 23.26 -13.55
N LYS A 76 -6.09 22.40 -13.35
CA LYS A 76 -5.72 21.38 -14.34
C LYS A 76 -6.70 20.22 -14.29
N LYS A 77 -7.03 19.67 -15.46
CA LYS A 77 -7.87 18.47 -15.58
C LYS A 77 -7.13 17.23 -15.03
N LEU A 78 -7.88 16.27 -14.51
CA LEU A 78 -7.35 15.01 -13.99
C LEU A 78 -6.37 14.33 -14.97
N GLY A 79 -6.73 14.21 -16.26
CA GLY A 79 -5.88 13.59 -17.27
C GLY A 79 -4.51 14.25 -17.45
N TYR A 80 -4.37 15.56 -17.10
CA TYR A 80 -3.07 16.23 -17.09
C TYR A 80 -2.20 15.76 -15.93
N VAL A 81 -2.78 15.66 -14.73
CA VAL A 81 -2.07 15.25 -13.52
C VAL A 81 -1.70 13.76 -13.57
N CYS A 82 -2.62 12.91 -14.05
CA CYS A 82 -2.39 11.46 -14.22
C CYS A 82 -1.24 11.13 -15.17
N ARG A 83 -0.84 12.03 -16.07
CA ARG A 83 0.37 11.86 -16.90
C ARG A 83 1.68 12.07 -16.12
N LYS A 84 1.62 12.71 -14.95
CA LYS A 84 2.77 13.02 -14.09
C LYS A 84 2.85 12.14 -12.87
N VAL A 85 1.70 11.80 -12.28
CA VAL A 85 1.57 11.05 -11.03
C VAL A 85 0.86 9.74 -11.27
N GLY A 86 1.51 8.65 -10.92
CA GLY A 86 0.92 7.31 -10.85
C GLY A 86 0.49 7.00 -9.41
N VAL A 87 -0.66 6.34 -9.26
CA VAL A 87 -1.22 6.01 -7.95
C VAL A 87 -1.53 4.53 -7.86
N VAL A 88 -1.08 3.93 -6.77
CA VAL A 88 -1.44 2.56 -6.35
C VAL A 88 -2.29 2.68 -5.10
N LEU A 89 -3.57 2.30 -5.19
CA LEU A 89 -4.52 2.37 -4.07
C LEU A 89 -4.37 1.17 -3.13
N GLN A 90 -4.90 1.29 -1.92
CA GLN A 90 -4.86 0.29 -0.87
C GLN A 90 -5.45 -1.06 -1.31
N ASN A 91 -6.58 -1.06 -2.01
CA ASN A 91 -7.23 -2.27 -2.48
C ASN A 91 -6.88 -2.55 -3.94
N ALA A 92 -5.91 -3.42 -4.17
CA ALA A 92 -5.51 -3.82 -5.51
C ALA A 92 -6.63 -4.49 -6.32
N ASP A 93 -7.56 -5.21 -5.66
CA ASP A 93 -8.69 -5.86 -6.34
C ASP A 93 -9.65 -4.87 -7.00
N GLU A 94 -9.80 -3.68 -6.44
CA GLU A 94 -10.65 -2.62 -6.99
C GLU A 94 -10.01 -1.90 -8.19
N GLN A 95 -8.69 -2.00 -8.34
CA GLN A 95 -7.97 -1.39 -9.46
C GLN A 95 -7.82 -2.34 -10.66
N ILE A 96 -7.85 -3.67 -10.44
CA ILE A 96 -7.69 -4.66 -11.51
C ILE A 96 -8.98 -4.73 -12.33
N ILE A 97 -8.87 -4.41 -13.61
CA ILE A 97 -9.99 -4.35 -14.57
C ILE A 97 -9.93 -5.53 -15.55
N GLN A 98 -8.73 -5.94 -15.95
CA GLN A 98 -8.51 -6.93 -17.00
C GLN A 98 -8.43 -8.36 -16.45
N LYS A 99 -8.53 -9.33 -17.35
CA LYS A 99 -8.52 -10.75 -16.98
C LYS A 99 -7.12 -11.37 -16.93
N ILE A 100 -6.19 -10.83 -17.69
CA ILE A 100 -4.83 -11.32 -17.87
C ILE A 100 -3.85 -10.21 -17.48
N VAL A 101 -2.70 -10.60 -16.90
CA VAL A 101 -1.65 -9.66 -16.43
C VAL A 101 -1.15 -8.75 -17.55
N GLU A 102 -0.91 -9.31 -18.75
CA GLU A 102 -0.44 -8.52 -19.89
C GLU A 102 -1.43 -7.42 -20.28
N ASP A 103 -2.72 -7.76 -20.34
CA ASP A 103 -3.79 -6.82 -20.69
C ASP A 103 -3.95 -5.72 -19.61
N GLU A 104 -3.81 -6.09 -18.34
CA GLU A 104 -3.89 -5.14 -17.22
C GLU A 104 -2.76 -4.12 -17.27
N ILE A 105 -1.54 -4.55 -17.60
CA ILE A 105 -0.40 -3.66 -17.74
C ILE A 105 -0.54 -2.78 -19.00
N ALA A 106 -1.05 -3.35 -20.10
CA ALA A 106 -1.26 -2.63 -21.35
C ALA A 106 -2.32 -1.52 -21.22
N PHE A 107 -3.38 -1.76 -20.46
CA PHE A 107 -4.57 -0.90 -20.39
C PHE A 107 -4.24 0.58 -20.12
N GLY A 108 -3.41 0.86 -19.13
CA GLY A 108 -3.01 2.24 -18.83
C GLY A 108 -2.18 2.88 -19.94
N CYS A 109 -1.30 2.10 -20.56
CA CYS A 109 -0.46 2.55 -21.66
C CYS A 109 -1.27 2.86 -22.93
N GLU A 110 -2.31 2.05 -23.22
CA GLU A 110 -3.23 2.27 -24.34
C GLU A 110 -4.03 3.55 -24.14
N ASN A 111 -4.55 3.81 -22.93
CA ASN A 111 -5.23 5.06 -22.59
C ASN A 111 -4.33 6.30 -22.72
N LEU A 112 -3.01 6.12 -22.60
CA LEU A 112 -2.02 7.17 -22.87
C LEU A 112 -1.61 7.24 -24.34
N ALA A 113 -2.22 6.44 -25.21
CA ALA A 113 -1.94 6.33 -26.64
C ALA A 113 -0.47 5.98 -26.97
N PHE A 114 0.14 5.07 -26.19
CA PHE A 114 1.48 4.56 -26.50
C PHE A 114 1.42 3.64 -27.74
N PRO A 115 2.44 3.69 -28.61
CA PRO A 115 2.52 2.75 -29.73
C PRO A 115 2.72 1.30 -29.22
N PRO A 116 2.18 0.28 -29.94
CA PRO A 116 2.20 -1.12 -29.50
C PRO A 116 3.58 -1.65 -29.13
N GLU A 117 4.61 -1.29 -29.88
CA GLU A 117 5.99 -1.70 -29.59
C GLU A 117 6.50 -1.16 -28.26
N LYS A 118 6.13 0.08 -27.91
CA LYS A 118 6.47 0.67 -26.61
C LYS A 118 5.72 -0.02 -25.48
N ILE A 119 4.44 -0.35 -25.68
CA ILE A 119 3.62 -1.09 -24.71
C ILE A 119 4.27 -2.43 -24.42
N GLN A 120 4.58 -3.22 -25.46
CA GLN A 120 5.21 -4.53 -25.29
C GLN A 120 6.56 -4.46 -24.57
N LYS A 121 7.37 -3.44 -24.86
CA LYS A 121 8.63 -3.19 -24.15
C LYS A 121 8.40 -2.89 -22.68
N GLN A 122 7.43 -2.04 -22.34
CA GLN A 122 7.11 -1.71 -20.95
C GLN A 122 6.61 -2.94 -20.19
N ILE A 123 5.71 -3.73 -20.76
CA ILE A 123 5.22 -4.98 -20.15
C ILE A 123 6.39 -5.88 -19.77
N ASN A 124 7.30 -6.14 -20.68
CA ASN A 124 8.46 -7.01 -20.42
C ASN A 124 9.34 -6.45 -19.30
N ILE A 125 9.59 -5.14 -19.27
CA ILE A 125 10.39 -4.48 -18.23
C ILE A 125 9.74 -4.65 -16.86
N VAL A 126 8.46 -4.30 -16.71
CA VAL A 126 7.79 -4.29 -15.40
C VAL A 126 7.48 -5.72 -14.91
N CYS A 127 7.18 -6.65 -15.81
CA CYS A 127 7.02 -8.06 -15.46
C CYS A 127 8.31 -8.66 -14.89
N ASN A 128 9.45 -8.38 -15.51
CA ASN A 128 10.75 -8.83 -15.00
C ASN A 128 11.08 -8.16 -13.66
N LEU A 129 10.87 -6.85 -13.53
CA LEU A 129 11.15 -6.08 -12.32
C LEU A 129 10.35 -6.58 -11.11
N LEU A 130 9.07 -6.90 -11.31
CA LEU A 130 8.15 -7.28 -10.24
C LEU A 130 7.86 -8.79 -10.19
N LYS A 131 8.60 -9.61 -10.96
CA LYS A 131 8.49 -11.07 -11.01
C LYS A 131 7.06 -11.54 -11.28
N LEU A 132 6.48 -11.03 -12.37
CA LEU A 132 5.16 -11.39 -12.85
C LEU A 132 5.27 -12.18 -14.14
N ASP A 133 4.41 -13.19 -14.30
CA ASP A 133 4.21 -13.83 -15.59
C ASP A 133 3.02 -13.17 -16.29
N LYS A 134 3.27 -12.61 -17.46
CA LYS A 134 2.30 -11.86 -18.24
C LYS A 134 1.06 -12.67 -18.67
N THR A 135 1.18 -14.02 -18.70
CA THR A 135 0.09 -14.93 -19.08
C THR A 135 -0.84 -15.29 -17.91
N TRP A 136 -0.51 -14.92 -16.69
CA TRP A 136 -1.33 -15.25 -15.53
C TRP A 136 -2.71 -14.60 -15.57
N LYS A 137 -3.69 -15.31 -15.01
CA LYS A 137 -5.06 -14.77 -14.85
C LYS A 137 -5.13 -13.92 -13.59
N CYS A 138 -5.53 -12.66 -13.69
CA CYS A 138 -5.56 -11.70 -12.59
C CYS A 138 -6.36 -12.20 -11.38
N ARG A 139 -7.51 -12.85 -11.60
CA ARG A 139 -8.36 -13.37 -10.51
C ARG A 139 -7.76 -14.56 -9.73
N THR A 140 -6.74 -15.22 -10.25
CA THR A 140 -6.08 -16.34 -9.58
C THR A 140 -4.84 -15.92 -8.80
N LEU A 141 -4.47 -14.65 -8.88
CA LEU A 141 -3.32 -14.09 -8.19
C LEU A 141 -3.57 -14.00 -6.68
N SER A 142 -2.52 -14.23 -5.89
CA SER A 142 -2.52 -13.91 -4.47
C SER A 142 -2.59 -12.39 -4.25
N GLY A 143 -2.98 -11.95 -3.03
CA GLY A 143 -3.03 -10.52 -2.71
C GLY A 143 -1.71 -9.80 -2.99
N GLY A 144 -0.58 -10.41 -2.65
CA GLY A 144 0.74 -9.84 -2.94
C GLY A 144 1.08 -9.82 -4.43
N GLN A 145 0.64 -10.79 -5.22
CA GLN A 145 0.80 -10.76 -6.67
C GLN A 145 -0.05 -9.66 -7.31
N LYS A 146 -1.28 -9.46 -6.83
CA LYS A 146 -2.17 -8.37 -7.27
C LYS A 146 -1.56 -7.00 -6.97
N GLN A 147 -0.99 -6.83 -5.78
CA GLN A 147 -0.31 -5.58 -5.40
C GLN A 147 0.88 -5.28 -6.33
N ARG A 148 1.68 -6.30 -6.65
CA ARG A 148 2.76 -6.17 -7.65
C ARG A 148 2.24 -5.86 -9.04
N LEU A 149 1.11 -6.47 -9.44
CA LEU A 149 0.50 -6.21 -10.74
C LEU A 149 0.08 -4.74 -10.89
N ILE A 150 -0.65 -4.19 -9.93
CA ILE A 150 -1.05 -2.78 -9.99
C ILE A 150 0.15 -1.84 -9.96
N THR A 151 1.17 -2.18 -9.16
CA THR A 151 2.43 -1.42 -9.18
C THR A 151 3.09 -1.50 -10.58
N ALA A 152 3.08 -2.68 -11.22
CA ALA A 152 3.61 -2.85 -12.58
C ALA A 152 2.82 -2.03 -13.61
N SER A 153 1.50 -2.07 -13.56
CA SER A 153 0.62 -1.30 -14.45
C SER A 153 0.89 0.21 -14.32
N THR A 154 1.04 0.69 -13.09
CA THR A 154 1.38 2.09 -12.82
C THR A 154 2.76 2.45 -13.37
N LEU A 155 3.78 1.62 -13.15
CA LEU A 155 5.14 1.87 -13.64
C LEU A 155 5.23 1.85 -15.17
N ALA A 156 4.46 0.97 -15.83
CA ALA A 156 4.45 0.84 -17.30
C ALA A 156 4.01 2.13 -17.99
N MET A 157 3.12 2.91 -17.37
CA MET A 157 2.67 4.20 -17.89
C MET A 157 3.76 5.28 -17.90
N GLY A 158 4.89 5.07 -17.19
CA GLY A 158 6.10 5.90 -17.28
C GLY A 158 6.09 7.17 -16.44
N GLN A 159 5.14 7.34 -15.51
CA GLN A 159 5.17 8.45 -14.56
C GLN A 159 6.43 8.38 -13.68
N LYS A 160 7.01 9.53 -13.39
CA LYS A 160 8.20 9.65 -12.54
C LYS A 160 7.87 9.91 -11.08
N ILE A 161 6.63 10.20 -10.75
CA ILE A 161 6.11 10.40 -9.40
C ILE A 161 5.12 9.28 -9.14
N ILE A 162 5.36 8.48 -8.11
CA ILE A 162 4.54 7.31 -7.77
C ILE A 162 4.14 7.38 -6.31
N ILE A 163 2.84 7.28 -6.05
CA ILE A 163 2.28 7.26 -4.71
C ILE A 163 1.63 5.90 -4.48
N LEU A 164 1.97 5.25 -3.37
CA LEU A 164 1.43 3.95 -3.00
C LEU A 164 0.73 4.07 -1.64
N ASP A 165 -0.55 3.73 -1.61
CA ASP A 165 -1.35 3.72 -0.38
C ASP A 165 -1.43 2.31 0.19
N GLU A 166 -0.83 2.11 1.37
CA GLU A 166 -0.72 0.85 2.11
C GLU A 166 -0.27 -0.36 1.25
N PRO A 167 0.81 -0.22 0.45
CA PRO A 167 1.20 -1.25 -0.51
C PRO A 167 1.65 -2.57 0.14
N LEU A 168 1.89 -2.59 1.44
CA LEU A 168 2.36 -3.77 2.17
C LEU A 168 1.23 -4.58 2.81
N ALA A 169 -0.03 -4.13 2.77
CA ALA A 169 -1.15 -4.71 3.51
C ALA A 169 -1.33 -6.23 3.32
N ASN A 170 -1.11 -6.74 2.10
CA ASN A 170 -1.28 -8.15 1.73
C ASN A 170 0.04 -8.90 1.52
N LEU A 171 1.17 -8.34 1.97
CA LEU A 171 2.49 -8.92 1.80
C LEU A 171 3.01 -9.52 3.12
N ASP A 172 3.69 -10.66 3.01
CA ASP A 172 4.57 -11.17 4.06
C ASP A 172 5.87 -10.36 4.12
N LYS A 173 6.74 -10.69 5.05
CA LYS A 173 7.99 -9.95 5.26
C LYS A 173 8.88 -9.93 4.03
N ASP A 174 9.02 -11.07 3.34
CA ASP A 174 9.88 -11.19 2.17
C ASP A 174 9.29 -10.43 0.97
N GLY A 175 7.97 -10.53 0.76
CA GLY A 175 7.25 -9.78 -0.26
C GLY A 175 7.33 -8.26 -0.03
N ALA A 176 7.21 -7.83 1.23
CA ALA A 176 7.34 -6.43 1.63
C ALA A 176 8.77 -5.91 1.39
N ALA A 177 9.78 -6.66 1.82
CA ALA A 177 11.18 -6.31 1.60
C ALA A 177 11.53 -6.23 0.10
N MET A 178 11.02 -7.18 -0.71
CA MET A 178 11.20 -7.18 -2.16
C MET A 178 10.56 -5.95 -2.80
N LEU A 179 9.32 -5.61 -2.45
CA LEU A 179 8.64 -4.44 -2.99
C LEU A 179 9.35 -3.15 -2.59
N MET A 180 9.68 -2.98 -1.32
CA MET A 180 10.38 -1.80 -0.83
C MET A 180 11.78 -1.67 -1.45
N GLY A 181 12.51 -2.77 -1.63
CA GLY A 181 13.79 -2.78 -2.35
C GLY A 181 13.65 -2.34 -3.81
N THR A 182 12.57 -2.76 -4.48
CA THR A 182 12.26 -2.31 -5.85
C THR A 182 11.95 -0.81 -5.88
N LEU A 183 11.12 -0.31 -4.95
CA LEU A 183 10.79 1.13 -4.84
C LEU A 183 12.04 1.96 -4.56
N ARG A 184 12.94 1.46 -3.70
CA ARG A 184 14.23 2.11 -3.44
C ARG A 184 15.12 2.18 -4.69
N SER A 185 15.13 1.12 -5.50
CA SER A 185 15.86 1.08 -6.76
C SER A 185 15.32 2.06 -7.78
N LEU A 186 13.99 2.20 -7.84
CA LEU A 186 13.31 3.21 -8.68
C LEU A 186 13.67 4.63 -8.24
N ALA A 187 13.66 4.91 -6.94
CA ALA A 187 14.09 6.21 -6.42
C ALA A 187 15.52 6.53 -6.86
N LYS A 188 16.47 5.59 -6.68
CA LYS A 188 17.85 5.75 -7.18
C LYS A 188 17.93 5.98 -8.69
N ALA A 189 16.96 5.52 -9.47
CA ALA A 189 16.84 5.78 -10.90
C ALA A 189 16.13 7.12 -11.22
N GLY A 190 15.94 7.99 -10.22
CA GLY A 190 15.41 9.34 -10.36
C GLY A 190 13.87 9.43 -10.29
N TYR A 191 13.18 8.41 -9.77
CA TYR A 191 11.76 8.52 -9.46
C TYR A 191 11.55 9.21 -8.11
N CYS A 192 10.43 9.91 -7.95
CA CYS A 192 9.91 10.30 -6.65
C CYS A 192 8.92 9.23 -6.20
N VAL A 193 9.17 8.61 -5.06
CA VAL A 193 8.32 7.55 -4.52
C VAL A 193 7.75 8.00 -3.19
N VAL A 194 6.42 8.08 -3.08
CA VAL A 194 5.72 8.37 -1.82
C VAL A 194 5.00 7.10 -1.37
N VAL A 195 5.29 6.64 -0.18
CA VAL A 195 4.65 5.47 0.43
C VAL A 195 3.83 5.94 1.63
N ILE A 196 2.55 5.62 1.63
CA ILE A 196 1.67 5.81 2.78
C ILE A 196 1.62 4.48 3.51
N GLU A 197 2.12 4.40 4.74
CA GLU A 197 2.19 3.15 5.49
C GLU A 197 2.16 3.37 7.00
N HIS A 198 1.69 2.35 7.70
CA HIS A 198 1.67 2.29 9.17
C HIS A 198 2.59 1.21 9.75
N ARG A 199 3.08 0.27 8.93
CA ARG A 199 4.04 -0.80 9.30
C ARG A 199 5.47 -0.26 9.27
N LEU A 200 5.78 0.61 10.24
CA LEU A 200 7.01 1.41 10.27
C LEU A 200 8.28 0.57 10.28
N ASP A 201 8.28 -0.55 11.00
CA ASP A 201 9.40 -1.49 11.11
C ASP A 201 9.85 -2.04 9.76
N MET A 202 8.90 -2.21 8.82
CA MET A 202 9.16 -2.73 7.48
C MET A 202 9.57 -1.66 6.48
N VAL A 203 9.18 -0.41 6.69
CA VAL A 203 9.37 0.68 5.70
C VAL A 203 10.56 1.56 6.01
N LEU A 204 10.80 1.89 7.29
CA LEU A 204 11.86 2.82 7.71
C LEU A 204 13.26 2.51 7.19
N PRO A 205 13.67 1.22 7.02
CA PRO A 205 14.99 0.92 6.43
C PRO A 205 15.16 1.36 4.97
N PHE A 206 14.06 1.62 4.26
CA PHE A 206 14.07 1.91 2.82
C PHE A 206 13.77 3.37 2.47
N VAL A 207 13.37 4.19 3.45
CA VAL A 207 12.93 5.58 3.20
C VAL A 207 14.01 6.59 3.56
N ASP A 208 13.99 7.71 2.83
CA ASP A 208 14.91 8.84 3.06
C ASP A 208 14.28 9.88 3.99
N THR A 209 13.01 10.18 3.77
CA THR A 209 12.28 11.24 4.45
C THR A 209 10.99 10.68 5.03
N VAL A 210 10.65 11.10 6.24
CA VAL A 210 9.39 10.72 6.92
C VAL A 210 8.59 11.98 7.23
N TRP A 211 7.31 11.93 6.88
CA TRP A 211 6.31 12.91 7.27
C TRP A 211 5.23 12.25 8.11
N HIS A 212 4.81 12.89 9.16
CA HIS A 212 3.71 12.45 10.01
C HIS A 212 2.51 13.38 9.84
N ILE A 213 1.35 12.79 9.52
CA ILE A 213 0.08 13.49 9.54
C ILE A 213 -0.65 13.19 10.85
N GLY A 214 -1.07 14.21 11.54
CA GLY A 214 -1.80 14.11 12.80
C GLY A 214 -2.40 15.47 13.18
N ASN A 215 -3.58 15.44 13.81
CA ASN A 215 -4.29 16.66 14.17
C ASN A 215 -4.47 17.64 12.97
N LYS A 216 -4.79 17.11 11.79
CA LYS A 216 -5.02 17.84 10.51
C LYS A 216 -3.79 18.52 9.92
N MET A 217 -2.61 18.34 10.49
CA MET A 217 -1.36 18.93 10.03
C MET A 217 -0.37 17.85 9.62
N VAL A 218 0.49 18.20 8.68
CA VAL A 218 1.61 17.35 8.24
C VAL A 218 2.91 17.95 8.74
N ARG A 219 3.76 17.14 9.37
CA ARG A 219 5.05 17.58 9.93
C ARG A 219 6.16 16.64 9.50
N LYS A 220 7.30 17.19 9.16
CA LYS A 220 8.51 16.43 8.89
C LYS A 220 9.06 15.82 10.18
N VAL A 221 9.44 14.57 10.12
CA VAL A 221 10.04 13.83 11.24
C VAL A 221 11.56 13.97 11.17
N GLU A 222 12.17 14.64 12.14
CA GLU A 222 13.62 14.86 12.16
C GLU A 222 14.37 13.61 12.64
N ASN A 223 13.88 12.95 13.70
CA ASN A 223 14.51 11.75 14.26
C ASN A 223 13.65 10.51 14.04
N ARG A 224 14.02 9.70 13.03
CA ARG A 224 13.29 8.48 12.66
C ARG A 224 13.32 7.38 13.72
N GLN A 225 14.40 7.25 14.48
CA GLN A 225 14.52 6.24 15.53
C GLN A 225 13.61 6.57 16.72
N GLU A 226 13.63 7.82 17.15
CA GLU A 226 12.75 8.30 18.21
C GLU A 226 11.29 8.18 17.80
N TYR A 227 10.97 8.53 16.55
CA TYR A 227 9.63 8.37 16.00
C TYR A 227 9.15 6.92 16.04
N LEU A 228 9.97 5.95 15.65
CA LEU A 228 9.64 4.52 15.73
C LEU A 228 9.34 4.11 17.18
N ILE A 229 10.19 4.51 18.12
CA ILE A 229 10.01 4.20 19.54
C ILE A 229 8.68 4.78 20.06
N GLN A 230 8.38 6.05 19.74
CA GLN A 230 7.13 6.69 20.15
C GLN A 230 5.88 6.00 19.60
N GLN A 231 5.94 5.50 18.35
CA GLN A 231 4.81 4.81 17.74
C GLN A 231 4.66 3.35 18.24
N THR A 232 5.74 2.69 18.64
CA THR A 232 5.73 1.31 19.14
C THR A 232 5.54 1.21 20.67
N ALA A 233 5.94 2.21 21.43
CA ALA A 233 5.86 2.23 22.91
C ALA A 233 4.42 2.25 23.47
N LYS A 234 3.39 2.41 22.61
CA LYS A 234 1.97 2.35 23.02
C LYS A 234 1.42 0.94 23.22
N ILE A 235 2.21 -0.09 22.99
CA ILE A 235 1.84 -1.48 23.28
C ILE A 235 2.32 -1.76 24.70
N GLU A 236 1.59 -1.29 25.70
CA GLU A 236 1.79 -1.73 27.08
C GLU A 236 1.47 -3.21 27.19
N ASP A 237 2.36 -3.91 27.86
CA ASP A 237 2.38 -5.35 28.13
C ASP A 237 1.20 -5.74 29.04
N SER A 238 -0.02 -5.78 28.51
CA SER A 238 -1.19 -6.31 29.21
C SER A 238 -1.47 -7.79 28.87
N CYS A 239 -0.48 -8.50 28.35
CA CYS A 239 -0.57 -9.94 28.10
C CYS A 239 -0.53 -10.72 29.43
N ARG A 240 -1.69 -10.92 30.05
CA ARG A 240 -1.83 -11.98 31.06
C ARG A 240 -1.82 -13.33 30.34
N ILE A 241 -0.78 -14.10 30.53
CA ILE A 241 -0.73 -15.51 30.11
C ILE A 241 -1.79 -16.24 30.94
N CYS A 242 -2.87 -16.70 30.33
CA CYS A 242 -3.87 -17.54 30.96
C CYS A 242 -3.28 -18.96 31.11
N VAL A 243 -2.58 -19.21 32.23
CA VAL A 243 -2.06 -20.54 32.58
C VAL A 243 -3.14 -21.27 33.37
N GLY A 244 -3.50 -22.50 32.97
CA GLY A 244 -4.29 -23.42 33.78
C GLY A 244 -5.81 -23.41 33.58
N GLN A 245 -6.34 -22.79 32.55
CA GLN A 245 -7.78 -22.91 32.20
C GLN A 245 -8.00 -24.08 31.26
N SER A 246 -9.12 -24.81 31.46
CA SER A 246 -9.54 -25.87 30.55
C SER A 246 -9.72 -25.32 29.12
N PRO A 247 -9.26 -26.07 28.11
CA PRO A 247 -9.40 -25.60 26.72
C PRO A 247 -10.88 -25.49 26.33
N ILE A 248 -11.24 -24.38 25.65
CA ILE A 248 -12.57 -24.22 25.05
C ILE A 248 -12.65 -24.97 23.72
N PHE A 249 -11.48 -25.19 23.11
CA PHE A 249 -11.38 -25.82 21.82
C PHE A 249 -10.09 -26.65 21.74
N THR A 250 -10.21 -27.90 21.29
CA THR A 250 -9.08 -28.81 21.08
C THR A 250 -9.13 -29.39 19.68
N LEU A 251 -8.04 -29.27 18.96
CA LEU A 251 -7.77 -30.02 17.73
C LEU A 251 -6.76 -31.11 18.03
N LYS A 252 -6.97 -32.32 17.49
CA LYS A 252 -6.03 -33.45 17.60
C LYS A 252 -5.80 -34.06 16.25
N ASN A 253 -4.56 -34.05 15.78
CA ASN A 253 -4.08 -34.70 14.55
C ASN A 253 -4.93 -34.33 13.32
N VAL A 254 -5.32 -33.05 13.22
CA VAL A 254 -6.19 -32.58 12.13
C VAL A 254 -5.40 -32.42 10.85
N LYS A 255 -5.86 -33.09 9.80
CA LYS A 255 -5.36 -32.97 8.43
C LYS A 255 -6.45 -32.38 7.55
N PHE A 256 -6.07 -31.54 6.61
CA PHE A 256 -7.01 -30.97 5.66
C PHE A 256 -6.37 -30.79 4.29
N SER A 257 -7.05 -31.30 3.26
CA SER A 257 -6.62 -31.22 1.87
C SER A 257 -7.72 -30.62 1.01
N VAL A 258 -7.32 -29.87 0.00
CA VAL A 258 -8.23 -29.38 -1.05
C VAL A 258 -7.77 -29.93 -2.38
N LYS A 259 -8.59 -30.75 -3.01
CA LYS A 259 -8.21 -31.60 -4.15
C LYS A 259 -6.98 -32.43 -3.77
N ASP A 260 -5.91 -32.37 -4.56
CA ASP A 260 -4.67 -33.12 -4.35
C ASP A 260 -3.61 -32.38 -3.51
N ARG A 261 -3.96 -31.20 -2.95
CA ARG A 261 -3.02 -30.41 -2.15
C ARG A 261 -3.37 -30.47 -0.67
N GLU A 262 -2.46 -31.05 0.12
CA GLU A 262 -2.53 -31.03 1.56
C GLU A 262 -2.18 -29.63 2.08
N ILE A 263 -3.10 -29.01 2.84
CA ILE A 263 -2.98 -27.64 3.36
C ILE A 263 -2.60 -27.65 4.83
N LEU A 264 -3.20 -28.55 5.62
CA LEU A 264 -2.89 -28.72 7.04
C LEU A 264 -2.42 -30.14 7.28
N LYS A 265 -1.29 -30.26 7.97
CA LYS A 265 -0.61 -31.52 8.25
C LYS A 265 -0.54 -31.72 9.77
N ASP A 266 -1.35 -32.67 10.27
CA ASP A 266 -1.25 -33.18 11.64
C ASP A 266 -1.26 -32.07 12.71
N ILE A 267 -2.24 -31.16 12.62
CA ILE A 267 -2.37 -30.03 13.53
C ILE A 267 -2.98 -30.47 14.85
N THR A 268 -2.22 -30.34 15.93
CA THR A 268 -2.68 -30.51 17.31
C THR A 268 -2.52 -29.20 18.05
N LEU A 269 -3.61 -28.64 18.60
CA LEU A 269 -3.58 -27.41 19.38
C LEU A 269 -4.75 -27.34 20.36
N GLU A 270 -4.55 -26.60 21.44
CA GLU A 270 -5.59 -26.28 22.41
C GLU A 270 -5.74 -24.77 22.55
N ILE A 271 -6.98 -24.28 22.54
CA ILE A 271 -7.31 -22.88 22.75
C ILE A 271 -7.90 -22.70 24.13
N PRO A 272 -7.27 -21.96 25.05
CA PRO A 272 -7.74 -21.80 26.42
C PRO A 272 -9.01 -20.93 26.47
N LYS A 273 -9.91 -21.25 27.38
CA LYS A 273 -11.10 -20.45 27.65
C LYS A 273 -10.69 -19.06 28.18
N GLY A 274 -11.29 -18.00 27.59
CA GLY A 274 -11.02 -16.61 28.02
C GLY A 274 -9.67 -16.07 27.58
N GLY A 275 -8.84 -16.87 26.87
CA GLY A 275 -7.55 -16.46 26.34
C GLY A 275 -7.65 -15.79 24.96
N ARG A 276 -6.61 -15.06 24.59
CA ARG A 276 -6.39 -14.53 23.24
C ARG A 276 -5.31 -15.37 22.56
N THR A 277 -5.66 -16.00 21.44
CA THR A 277 -4.73 -16.86 20.69
C THR A 277 -4.41 -16.22 19.35
N VAL A 278 -3.13 -16.13 19.00
CA VAL A 278 -2.65 -15.56 17.73
C VAL A 278 -2.02 -16.68 16.91
N PHE A 279 -2.43 -16.81 15.67
CA PHE A 279 -1.80 -17.69 14.69
C PHE A 279 -0.81 -16.90 13.82
N LEU A 280 0.46 -17.21 13.96
CA LEU A 280 1.54 -16.60 13.19
C LEU A 280 2.04 -17.55 12.08
N GLY A 281 2.53 -17.00 10.99
CA GLY A 281 3.11 -17.77 9.88
C GLY A 281 3.04 -17.00 8.56
N GLU A 282 3.74 -17.50 7.55
CA GLU A 282 3.82 -16.94 6.20
C GLU A 282 2.48 -16.96 5.47
N ASN A 283 2.36 -16.17 4.40
CA ASN A 283 1.19 -16.19 3.54
C ASN A 283 1.09 -17.55 2.83
N GLY A 284 -0.12 -18.13 2.84
CA GLY A 284 -0.36 -19.45 2.23
C GLY A 284 -0.06 -20.66 3.12
N CYS A 285 0.45 -20.48 4.35
CA CYS A 285 0.73 -21.60 5.27
C CYS A 285 -0.52 -22.27 5.90
N GLY A 286 -1.74 -21.82 5.55
CA GLY A 286 -2.98 -22.46 6.00
C GLY A 286 -3.69 -21.79 7.18
N LYS A 287 -3.27 -20.61 7.68
CA LYS A 287 -3.92 -19.91 8.81
C LYS A 287 -5.42 -19.70 8.60
N THR A 288 -5.80 -19.15 7.46
CA THR A 288 -7.21 -18.91 7.12
C THR A 288 -8.00 -20.22 7.01
N THR A 289 -7.38 -21.27 6.49
CA THR A 289 -7.98 -22.61 6.40
C THR A 289 -8.24 -23.19 7.80
N LEU A 290 -7.24 -23.08 8.70
CA LEU A 290 -7.37 -23.48 10.08
C LEU A 290 -8.50 -22.73 10.80
N MET A 291 -8.57 -21.40 10.66
CA MET A 291 -9.63 -20.58 11.23
C MET A 291 -11.03 -20.97 10.70
N ARG A 292 -11.15 -21.24 9.40
CA ARG A 292 -12.40 -21.70 8.79
C ARG A 292 -12.82 -23.09 9.27
N LEU A 293 -11.87 -23.99 9.53
CA LEU A 293 -12.15 -25.30 10.13
C LEU A 293 -12.64 -25.16 11.57
N ILE A 294 -11.99 -24.34 12.38
CA ILE A 294 -12.41 -24.02 13.75
C ILE A 294 -13.82 -23.43 13.75
N ALA A 295 -14.11 -22.54 12.81
CA ALA A 295 -15.43 -21.93 12.64
C ALA A 295 -16.47 -22.87 11.97
N ARG A 296 -16.12 -24.12 11.64
CA ARG A 296 -16.97 -25.09 10.93
C ARG A 296 -17.52 -24.58 9.60
N LEU A 297 -16.77 -23.74 8.91
CA LEU A 297 -17.14 -23.21 7.58
C LEU A 297 -16.76 -24.14 6.42
N TYR A 298 -15.97 -25.17 6.68
CA TYR A 298 -15.75 -26.29 5.78
C TYR A 298 -16.63 -27.46 6.22
N LYS A 299 -17.33 -28.07 5.23
CA LYS A 299 -18.08 -29.30 5.40
C LYS A 299 -17.19 -30.50 5.15
#